data_901532b6052ef3490881ce694bfb3a8a
#
_entry.id   901532b6052ef3490881ce694bfb3a8a
#
_cell.length_a   1.000
_cell.length_b   1.000
_cell.length_c   1.000
_cell.angle_alpha   90.00
_cell.angle_beta   90.00
_cell.angle_gamma   90.00
#
_symmetry.space_group_name_H-M   'P 1'
#
loop_
_entity.id
_entity.type
_entity.pdbx_description
1 polymer ?
#
loop_
_entity_poly.entity_id
_entity_poly.type
_entity_poly.pdbx_seq_one_letter_code
_entity_poly.pdbx_strand_id
1 'polypeptide(L)'
;IIGARVAGISAVQASGQPGADNASLSIRGQSGIIYVIDGIRRSASDFNGLDPNEIESVSVLKDASAVAVYGLDANGAFIVTTKKGQTDKVTISYTGTVGISQNAEEQEWLDGPEYAYWYNKARLLQGDTEVFTVDMVRKMREGVDGWGNTNWYDKVYGTGVRQHHNISASGGSEKIRFFTSIGYLEEKGNIDKFKYRRMNLRSNIDAQLAKGLSLSLGVSGRIEKRDAPKFSADPDDWMNIPQQVCYALPYVQDTYEYNGKIYDVSTPTSGSPVAPIASIYDSGYNRSNQSYMQSNFSLKYDTPWLKGLSLKFQGAYDLVHGMTKQLTKPNEVMIMDLPNAATTTLTYHKDYSVLKDTPILSESASRAQEFTTQTSITYDNKFGDHSIGVLLLAETRERNSNNLGVTGTGLDFIQLDELNQITGFTKEGKEQPAIPSGSSSQTRVAGFVGRLNYNYADKYYLEASLRHDGSYLFGGMNKRWVTLPGLSLAWRINNEKWFHATWVDNLKLRAGIGKTATSGIQPFQWRNTMSTSPNSVVIGGASQTAIYPSVLGNPNLTWAQCL
;
A
#
# COMPACT_ATOMS: atom_id res chain seq x y z
N ILE A 1 1.09 -9.74 10.87
CA ILE A 1 0.46 -10.74 11.78
C ILE A 1 0.06 -12.01 11.00
N ILE A 2 -0.40 -11.94 9.76
CA ILE A 2 -0.90 -13.09 8.98
C ILE A 2 0.22 -13.80 8.20
N GLY A 3 1.26 -13.07 7.81
CA GLY A 3 2.42 -13.65 7.15
C GLY A 3 3.06 -14.77 7.99
N ALA A 4 3.47 -15.84 7.35
CA ALA A 4 4.07 -17.06 7.94
C ALA A 4 3.17 -17.87 8.90
N ARG A 5 1.91 -17.45 9.17
CA ARG A 5 0.98 -18.19 10.04
C ARG A 5 -0.06 -19.01 9.27
N VAL A 6 -0.25 -18.73 7.99
CA VAL A 6 -1.22 -19.44 7.14
C VAL A 6 -0.50 -20.03 5.94
N ALA A 7 -0.53 -21.36 5.82
CA ALA A 7 0.15 -22.05 4.71
C ALA A 7 -0.30 -21.52 3.34
N GLY A 8 0.65 -21.31 2.43
CA GLY A 8 0.41 -20.82 1.06
C GLY A 8 0.12 -19.31 0.96
N ILE A 9 0.39 -18.54 2.01
CA ILE A 9 0.41 -17.08 1.98
C ILE A 9 1.86 -16.62 2.09
N SER A 10 2.28 -15.77 1.17
CA SER A 10 3.53 -15.00 1.26
C SER A 10 3.20 -13.54 1.54
N ALA A 11 3.97 -12.93 2.42
CA ALA A 11 3.90 -11.52 2.74
C ALA A 11 5.29 -10.91 2.57
N VAL A 12 5.42 -9.95 1.70
CA VAL A 12 6.67 -9.25 1.42
C VAL A 12 6.50 -7.79 1.82
N GLN A 13 7.40 -7.31 2.66
CA GLN A 13 7.55 -5.89 2.99
C GLN A 13 8.79 -5.38 2.26
N ALA A 14 8.62 -4.36 1.44
CA ALA A 14 9.69 -3.85 0.57
C ALA A 14 10.66 -2.92 1.31
N SER A 15 10.16 -2.25 2.35
CA SER A 15 10.95 -1.33 3.18
C SER A 15 10.51 -1.43 4.64
N GLY A 16 11.27 -0.86 5.56
CA GLY A 16 10.86 -0.67 6.95
C GLY A 16 10.33 0.74 7.22
N GLN A 17 9.97 1.50 6.19
CA GLN A 17 9.57 2.89 6.32
C GLN A 17 8.21 3.02 7.04
N PRO A 18 8.13 3.75 8.17
CA PRO A 18 6.89 3.97 8.89
C PRO A 18 5.75 4.46 8.00
N GLY A 19 4.61 3.76 8.02
CA GLY A 19 3.41 4.10 7.28
C GLY A 19 3.48 3.94 5.75
N ALA A 20 4.58 3.44 5.19
CA ALA A 20 4.72 3.14 3.77
C ALA A 20 5.12 1.68 3.49
N ASP A 21 5.28 0.88 4.53
CA ASP A 21 5.68 -0.52 4.45
C ASP A 21 4.47 -1.46 4.58
N ASN A 22 3.48 -1.27 3.73
CA ASN A 22 2.35 -2.18 3.64
C ASN A 22 2.78 -3.51 3.02
N ALA A 23 2.53 -4.61 3.73
CA ALA A 23 2.86 -5.93 3.22
C ALA A 23 2.11 -6.23 1.92
N SER A 24 2.84 -6.55 0.88
CA SER A 24 2.31 -7.13 -0.35
C SER A 24 2.03 -8.62 -0.11
N LEU A 25 0.75 -8.99 -0.15
CA LEU A 25 0.32 -10.35 0.09
C LEU A 25 0.16 -11.10 -1.24
N SER A 26 0.57 -12.37 -1.26
CA SER A 26 0.25 -13.30 -2.34
C SER A 26 -0.29 -14.61 -1.79
N ILE A 27 -1.19 -15.25 -2.53
CA ILE A 27 -1.76 -16.55 -2.20
C ILE A 27 -1.32 -17.55 -3.26
N ARG A 28 -0.59 -18.60 -2.86
CA ARG A 28 0.01 -19.60 -3.78
C ARG A 28 0.83 -18.95 -4.92
N GLY A 29 1.54 -17.87 -4.61
CA GLY A 29 2.34 -17.12 -5.58
C GLY A 29 1.55 -16.20 -6.51
N GLN A 30 0.22 -16.13 -6.38
CA GLN A 30 -0.62 -15.26 -7.19
C GLN A 30 -0.92 -13.95 -6.46
N SER A 31 -0.77 -12.83 -7.17
CA SER A 31 -1.28 -11.51 -6.80
C SER A 31 -2.78 -11.38 -7.17
N GLY A 32 -3.41 -10.26 -6.90
CA GLY A 32 -4.86 -10.08 -7.17
C GLY A 32 -5.71 -10.67 -6.06
N ILE A 33 -5.40 -10.29 -4.82
CA ILE A 33 -6.16 -10.67 -3.63
C ILE A 33 -7.24 -9.64 -3.38
N ILE A 34 -8.45 -10.09 -3.10
CA ILE A 34 -9.53 -9.23 -2.62
C ILE A 34 -9.63 -9.27 -1.09
N TYR A 35 -10.03 -8.15 -0.53
CA TYR A 35 -10.27 -7.98 0.89
C TYR A 35 -11.75 -7.70 1.11
N VAL A 36 -12.40 -8.51 1.92
CA VAL A 36 -13.82 -8.37 2.26
C VAL A 36 -13.92 -8.11 3.76
N ILE A 37 -14.35 -6.93 4.15
CA ILE A 37 -14.47 -6.51 5.54
C ILE A 37 -15.96 -6.35 5.85
N ASP A 38 -16.48 -7.14 6.77
CA ASP A 38 -17.91 -7.19 7.16
C ASP A 38 -18.86 -7.35 5.95
N GLY A 39 -18.45 -8.18 4.98
CA GLY A 39 -19.21 -8.49 3.77
C GLY A 39 -19.04 -7.49 2.62
N ILE A 40 -18.33 -6.39 2.80
CA ILE A 40 -18.06 -5.36 1.78
C ILE A 40 -16.62 -5.50 1.26
N ARG A 41 -16.47 -5.56 -0.06
CA ARG A 41 -15.14 -5.55 -0.70
C ARG A 41 -14.50 -4.18 -0.51
N ARG A 42 -13.24 -4.17 -0.03
CA ARG A 42 -12.44 -2.96 0.24
C ARG A 42 -11.02 -3.09 -0.30
N SER A 43 -10.24 -2.01 -0.18
CA SER A 43 -8.86 -1.98 -0.66
C SER A 43 -7.87 -2.70 0.28
N ALA A 44 -6.67 -3.03 -0.23
CA ALA A 44 -5.56 -3.51 0.60
C ALA A 44 -5.16 -2.48 1.68
N SER A 45 -5.24 -1.18 1.36
CA SER A 45 -4.98 -0.10 2.34
C SER A 45 -5.97 -0.12 3.50
N ASP A 46 -7.25 -0.42 3.22
CA ASP A 46 -8.26 -0.54 4.28
C ASP A 46 -7.99 -1.72 5.20
N PHE A 47 -7.57 -2.85 4.62
CA PHE A 47 -7.18 -4.04 5.40
C PHE A 47 -5.94 -3.79 6.25
N ASN A 48 -4.88 -3.19 5.68
CA ASN A 48 -3.64 -2.87 6.39
C ASN A 48 -3.84 -1.79 7.46
N GLY A 49 -4.82 -0.92 7.26
CA GLY A 49 -5.20 0.14 8.20
C GLY A 49 -6.09 -0.30 9.37
N LEU A 50 -6.59 -1.54 9.40
CA LEU A 50 -7.36 -2.06 10.53
C LEU A 50 -6.50 -2.13 11.80
N ASP A 51 -7.10 -1.76 12.93
CA ASP A 51 -6.49 -2.06 14.21
C ASP A 51 -6.68 -3.56 14.53
N PRO A 52 -5.61 -4.31 14.85
CA PRO A 52 -5.71 -5.73 15.21
C PRO A 52 -6.72 -6.02 16.32
N ASN A 53 -6.91 -5.07 17.25
CA ASN A 53 -7.87 -5.21 18.36
C ASN A 53 -9.34 -5.10 17.93
N GLU A 54 -9.61 -4.60 16.70
CA GLU A 54 -10.95 -4.53 16.11
C GLU A 54 -11.36 -5.81 15.38
N ILE A 55 -10.40 -6.71 15.12
CA ILE A 55 -10.63 -7.93 14.33
C ILE A 55 -11.12 -9.05 15.23
N GLU A 56 -12.25 -9.65 14.85
CA GLU A 56 -12.78 -10.88 15.46
C GLU A 56 -12.16 -12.12 14.81
N SER A 57 -12.18 -12.18 13.47
CA SER A 57 -11.66 -13.31 12.72
C SER A 57 -11.18 -12.92 11.33
N VAL A 58 -10.24 -13.70 10.80
CA VAL A 58 -9.79 -13.63 9.41
C VAL A 58 -9.84 -15.02 8.81
N SER A 59 -10.58 -15.17 7.72
CA SER A 59 -10.62 -16.39 6.91
C SER A 59 -9.97 -16.13 5.55
N VAL A 60 -9.23 -17.11 5.05
CA VAL A 60 -8.55 -17.00 3.76
C VAL A 60 -9.10 -18.01 2.78
N LEU A 61 -9.66 -17.51 1.68
CA LEU A 61 -10.13 -18.34 0.57
C LEU A 61 -9.02 -18.43 -0.47
N LYS A 62 -8.65 -19.67 -0.83
CA LYS A 62 -7.50 -19.96 -1.71
C LYS A 62 -7.92 -20.64 -3.02
N ASP A 63 -9.20 -21.01 -3.14
CA ASP A 63 -9.72 -21.78 -4.26
C ASP A 63 -10.63 -20.89 -5.12
N ALA A 64 -10.49 -20.98 -6.45
CA ALA A 64 -11.23 -20.16 -7.39
C ALA A 64 -12.77 -20.28 -7.22
N SER A 65 -13.28 -21.48 -6.93
CA SER A 65 -14.71 -21.70 -6.69
C SER A 65 -15.23 -20.93 -5.48
N ALA A 66 -14.46 -20.90 -4.38
CA ALA A 66 -14.82 -20.18 -3.15
C ALA A 66 -14.72 -18.66 -3.32
N VAL A 67 -13.77 -18.21 -4.13
CA VAL A 67 -13.52 -16.79 -4.37
C VAL A 67 -14.50 -16.20 -5.40
N ALA A 68 -15.01 -17.02 -6.32
CA ALA A 68 -15.95 -16.60 -7.38
C ALA A 68 -17.19 -15.87 -6.82
N VAL A 69 -17.60 -16.14 -5.60
CA VAL A 69 -18.73 -15.44 -4.96
C VAL A 69 -18.41 -13.96 -4.66
N TYR A 70 -17.13 -13.61 -4.45
CA TYR A 70 -16.72 -12.27 -3.98
C TYR A 70 -16.29 -11.31 -5.09
N GLY A 71 -16.27 -11.73 -6.36
CA GLY A 71 -16.12 -10.84 -7.49
C GLY A 71 -14.89 -11.07 -8.36
N LEU A 72 -14.72 -10.13 -9.27
CA LEU A 72 -13.71 -10.08 -10.31
C LEU A 72 -12.31 -9.81 -9.73
N ASP A 73 -11.28 -10.12 -10.52
CA ASP A 73 -9.86 -9.89 -10.21
C ASP A 73 -9.36 -10.67 -8.97
N ALA A 74 -9.94 -11.83 -8.68
CA ALA A 74 -9.73 -12.54 -7.43
C ALA A 74 -9.00 -13.87 -7.64
N ASN A 75 -7.71 -13.91 -7.28
CA ASN A 75 -6.92 -15.16 -7.15
C ASN A 75 -6.96 -15.71 -5.73
N GLY A 76 -7.56 -14.97 -4.80
CA GLY A 76 -7.77 -15.32 -3.42
C GLY A 76 -8.51 -14.21 -2.68
N ALA A 77 -9.01 -14.51 -1.48
CA ALA A 77 -9.71 -13.53 -0.67
C ALA A 77 -9.36 -13.62 0.81
N PHE A 78 -9.20 -12.47 1.45
CA PHE A 78 -9.21 -12.31 2.91
C PHE A 78 -10.60 -11.84 3.33
N ILE A 79 -11.29 -12.66 4.11
CA ILE A 79 -12.59 -12.34 4.69
C ILE A 79 -12.37 -11.96 6.14
N VAL A 80 -12.58 -10.70 6.46
CA VAL A 80 -12.40 -10.14 7.79
C VAL A 80 -13.75 -9.86 8.41
N THR A 81 -13.94 -10.35 9.62
CA THR A 81 -15.07 -9.99 10.46
C THR A 81 -14.56 -9.13 11.60
N THR A 82 -15.16 -7.95 11.79
CA THR A 82 -14.82 -7.07 12.90
C THR A 82 -15.62 -7.43 14.15
N LYS A 83 -15.09 -7.06 15.33
CA LYS A 83 -15.73 -7.32 16.60
C LYS A 83 -17.10 -6.67 16.68
N LYS A 84 -18.03 -7.41 17.26
CA LYS A 84 -19.40 -6.99 17.56
C LYS A 84 -19.65 -6.95 19.05
N GLY A 85 -20.73 -6.30 19.46
CA GLY A 85 -21.15 -6.27 20.86
C GLY A 85 -21.60 -7.65 21.36
N GLN A 86 -21.41 -7.89 22.63
CA GLN A 86 -21.87 -9.08 23.34
C GLN A 86 -23.12 -8.75 24.15
N THR A 87 -23.91 -9.78 24.52
CA THR A 87 -25.18 -9.60 25.26
C THR A 87 -25.00 -9.48 26.78
N ASP A 88 -23.77 -9.23 27.24
CA ASP A 88 -23.41 -9.17 28.65
C ASP A 88 -23.17 -7.74 29.13
N LYS A 89 -22.72 -7.63 30.39
CA LYS A 89 -22.30 -6.37 30.98
C LYS A 89 -21.26 -5.66 30.11
N VAL A 90 -21.27 -4.34 30.14
CA VAL A 90 -20.28 -3.52 29.43
C VAL A 90 -18.89 -3.89 29.93
N THR A 91 -18.04 -4.31 29.00
CA THR A 91 -16.62 -4.62 29.21
C THR A 91 -15.78 -3.56 28.54
N ILE A 92 -14.86 -2.96 29.30
CA ILE A 92 -13.88 -2.02 28.79
C ILE A 92 -12.53 -2.74 28.78
N SER A 93 -11.83 -2.65 27.66
CA SER A 93 -10.51 -3.26 27.49
C SER A 93 -9.51 -2.21 27.00
N TYR A 94 -8.31 -2.24 27.58
CA TYR A 94 -7.17 -1.46 27.12
C TYR A 94 -6.03 -2.38 26.72
N THR A 95 -5.43 -2.10 25.56
CA THR A 95 -4.23 -2.78 25.07
C THR A 95 -3.16 -1.72 24.76
N GLY A 96 -2.01 -1.82 25.40
CA GLY A 96 -0.85 -0.97 25.15
C GLY A 96 0.34 -1.81 24.70
N THR A 97 1.05 -1.38 23.68
CA THR A 97 2.28 -2.03 23.19
C THR A 97 3.33 -0.96 22.89
N VAL A 98 4.54 -1.17 23.37
CA VAL A 98 5.73 -0.39 23.02
C VAL A 98 6.77 -1.35 22.47
N GLY A 99 7.39 -0.98 21.36
CA GLY A 99 8.42 -1.77 20.70
C GLY A 99 9.55 -0.88 20.20
N ILE A 100 10.72 -1.46 20.06
CA ILE A 100 11.86 -0.88 19.38
C ILE A 100 12.08 -1.60 18.05
N SER A 101 12.53 -0.86 17.04
CA SER A 101 12.80 -1.37 15.70
C SER A 101 14.25 -1.08 15.36
N GLN A 102 14.96 -2.12 14.96
CA GLN A 102 16.34 -2.06 14.45
C GLN A 102 16.43 -2.93 13.21
N ASN A 103 17.46 -2.74 12.41
CA ASN A 103 17.73 -3.66 11.30
C ASN A 103 18.01 -5.06 11.86
N ALA A 104 17.40 -6.07 11.25
CA ALA A 104 17.58 -7.47 11.70
C ALA A 104 18.97 -8.02 11.37
N GLU A 105 19.54 -7.52 10.27
CA GLU A 105 20.91 -7.83 9.85
C GLU A 105 21.60 -6.51 9.53
N GLU A 106 22.80 -6.34 10.05
CA GLU A 106 23.70 -5.28 9.65
C GLU A 106 24.61 -5.81 8.54
N GLN A 107 24.65 -5.11 7.42
CA GLN A 107 25.55 -5.46 6.35
C GLN A 107 26.96 -4.98 6.73
N GLU A 108 27.92 -5.89 6.71
CA GLU A 108 29.34 -5.53 6.90
C GLU A 108 29.82 -4.71 5.69
N TRP A 109 30.28 -3.51 5.96
CA TRP A 109 30.84 -2.60 4.96
C TRP A 109 32.34 -2.52 5.11
N LEU A 110 33.05 -2.42 3.99
CA LEU A 110 34.48 -2.14 4.00
C LEU A 110 34.70 -0.76 4.61
N ASP A 111 35.67 -0.67 5.51
CA ASP A 111 36.18 0.62 5.98
C ASP A 111 37.04 1.30 4.88
N GLY A 112 37.43 2.57 5.11
CA GLY A 112 38.23 3.33 4.13
C GLY A 112 39.53 2.62 3.73
N PRO A 113 40.40 2.17 4.67
CA PRO A 113 41.57 1.35 4.43
C PRO A 113 41.32 0.05 3.67
N GLU A 114 40.29 -0.70 4.04
CA GLU A 114 39.92 -1.95 3.38
C GLU A 114 39.42 -1.71 1.95
N TYR A 115 38.60 -0.66 1.76
CA TYR A 115 38.17 -0.24 0.44
C TYR A 115 39.35 0.09 -0.47
N ALA A 116 40.31 0.87 0.04
CA ALA A 116 41.53 1.23 -0.70
C ALA A 116 42.35 0.00 -1.12
N TYR A 117 42.50 -0.98 -0.22
CA TYR A 117 43.17 -2.23 -0.52
C TYR A 117 42.51 -3.03 -1.63
N TRP A 118 41.19 -3.25 -1.51
CA TRP A 118 40.46 -4.04 -2.49
C TRP A 118 40.32 -3.34 -3.84
N TYR A 119 40.18 -2.01 -3.82
CA TYR A 119 40.16 -1.19 -5.03
C TYR A 119 41.48 -1.29 -5.80
N ASN A 120 42.61 -1.10 -5.13
CA ASN A 120 43.93 -1.23 -5.73
C ASN A 120 44.14 -2.64 -6.31
N LYS A 121 43.73 -3.67 -5.55
CA LYS A 121 43.83 -5.08 -6.02
C LYS A 121 42.99 -5.31 -7.28
N ALA A 122 41.80 -4.77 -7.36
CA ALA A 122 40.95 -4.86 -8.54
C ALA A 122 41.57 -4.19 -9.76
N ARG A 123 42.20 -3.02 -9.57
CA ARG A 123 42.90 -2.30 -10.64
C ARG A 123 44.11 -3.06 -11.15
N LEU A 124 44.93 -3.59 -10.26
CA LEU A 124 46.10 -4.41 -10.63
C LEU A 124 45.69 -5.65 -11.43
N LEU A 125 44.56 -6.29 -11.08
CA LEU A 125 44.01 -7.43 -11.84
C LEU A 125 43.55 -7.06 -13.25
N GLN A 126 43.18 -5.78 -13.46
CA GLN A 126 42.82 -5.22 -14.76
C GLN A 126 44.05 -4.76 -15.59
N GLY A 127 45.24 -4.81 -15.00
CA GLY A 127 46.48 -4.31 -15.62
C GLY A 127 46.71 -2.81 -15.44
N ASP A 128 45.94 -2.18 -14.57
CA ASP A 128 46.07 -0.75 -14.22
C ASP A 128 47.03 -0.55 -13.04
N THR A 129 47.35 0.71 -12.73
CA THR A 129 48.17 1.09 -11.57
C THR A 129 47.31 1.31 -10.32
N GLU A 130 47.91 1.16 -9.15
CA GLU A 130 47.29 1.51 -7.87
C GLU A 130 46.96 3.01 -7.80
N VAL A 131 45.85 3.32 -7.14
CA VAL A 131 45.41 4.69 -6.85
C VAL A 131 45.76 5.07 -5.42
N PHE A 132 45.46 4.20 -4.47
CA PHE A 132 45.64 4.49 -3.05
C PHE A 132 47.04 4.07 -2.57
N THR A 133 47.83 5.04 -2.15
CA THR A 133 49.17 4.82 -1.59
C THR A 133 49.10 4.48 -0.10
N VAL A 134 50.20 3.97 0.45
CA VAL A 134 50.32 3.69 1.89
C VAL A 134 50.12 4.94 2.74
N ASP A 135 50.57 6.10 2.26
CA ASP A 135 50.35 7.40 2.97
C ASP A 135 48.88 7.81 2.99
N MET A 136 48.14 7.63 1.89
CA MET A 136 46.69 7.84 1.86
C MET A 136 45.95 6.95 2.86
N VAL A 137 46.28 5.66 2.93
CA VAL A 137 45.68 4.73 3.87
C VAL A 137 45.98 5.13 5.32
N ARG A 138 47.20 5.61 5.60
CA ARG A 138 47.52 6.16 6.92
C ARG A 138 46.64 7.40 7.25
N LYS A 139 46.53 8.33 6.31
CA LYS A 139 45.72 9.55 6.45
C LYS A 139 44.23 9.25 6.65
N MET A 140 43.69 8.23 5.96
CA MET A 140 42.32 7.76 6.20
C MET A 140 42.10 7.34 7.67
N ARG A 141 43.06 6.60 8.25
CA ARG A 141 42.98 6.19 9.66
C ARG A 141 43.11 7.34 10.64
N GLU A 142 43.93 8.34 10.30
CA GLU A 142 44.17 9.52 11.13
C GLU A 142 43.11 10.60 10.95
N GLY A 143 42.30 10.55 9.87
CA GLY A 143 41.27 11.57 9.56
C GLY A 143 41.87 12.94 9.24
N VAL A 144 43.02 12.98 8.52
CA VAL A 144 43.76 14.22 8.21
C VAL A 144 43.83 14.46 6.69
N ASP A 145 44.16 15.71 6.32
CA ASP A 145 44.32 16.14 4.93
C ASP A 145 43.10 15.82 4.04
N GLY A 146 41.89 15.96 4.60
CA GLY A 146 40.62 15.69 3.92
C GLY A 146 40.22 14.21 3.87
N TRP A 147 41.13 13.29 4.17
CA TRP A 147 40.84 11.86 4.24
C TRP A 147 40.06 11.53 5.52
N GLY A 148 39.19 10.51 5.44
CA GLY A 148 38.39 10.04 6.56
C GLY A 148 38.19 8.52 6.52
N ASN A 149 37.46 8.02 7.51
CA ASN A 149 37.04 6.64 7.59
C ASN A 149 35.62 6.60 8.14
N THR A 150 34.64 6.81 7.26
CA THR A 150 33.24 7.01 7.64
C THR A 150 32.42 5.75 7.43
N ASN A 151 31.84 5.23 8.50
CA ASN A 151 30.79 4.22 8.42
C ASN A 151 29.45 4.93 8.18
N TRP A 152 29.01 5.00 6.93
CA TRP A 152 27.76 5.66 6.55
C TRP A 152 26.52 4.96 7.11
N TYR A 153 26.60 3.65 7.33
CA TYR A 153 25.51 2.89 7.92
C TYR A 153 25.25 3.37 9.35
N ASP A 154 26.26 3.45 10.20
CA ASP A 154 26.14 3.90 11.59
C ASP A 154 25.70 5.36 11.69
N LYS A 155 26.03 6.19 10.68
CA LYS A 155 25.62 7.59 10.65
C LYS A 155 24.14 7.78 10.30
N VAL A 156 23.56 6.84 9.55
CA VAL A 156 22.19 6.95 9.02
C VAL A 156 21.20 6.13 9.82
N TYR A 157 21.58 4.92 10.22
CA TYR A 157 20.67 4.02 10.90
C TYR A 157 20.80 4.10 12.43
N GLY A 158 19.66 4.26 13.07
CA GLY A 158 19.52 4.28 14.51
C GLY A 158 18.45 3.29 14.97
N THR A 159 17.82 3.60 16.08
CA THR A 159 16.75 2.81 16.68
C THR A 159 15.41 3.51 16.50
N GLY A 160 14.47 2.84 15.86
CA GLY A 160 13.09 3.27 15.76
C GLY A 160 12.28 2.91 17.00
N VAL A 161 11.19 3.62 17.23
CA VAL A 161 10.26 3.37 18.36
C VAL A 161 8.85 3.30 17.82
N ARG A 162 8.12 2.25 18.21
CA ARG A 162 6.71 2.06 17.90
C ARG A 162 5.91 1.97 19.19
N GLN A 163 4.81 2.73 19.27
CA GLN A 163 3.85 2.62 20.36
C GLN A 163 2.44 2.51 19.80
N HIS A 164 1.66 1.62 20.39
CA HIS A 164 0.27 1.38 20.00
C HIS A 164 -0.59 1.27 21.24
N HIS A 165 -1.68 2.01 21.27
CA HIS A 165 -2.66 2.03 22.34
C HIS A 165 -4.06 1.86 21.77
N ASN A 166 -4.85 0.99 22.36
CA ASN A 166 -6.25 0.78 21.97
C ASN A 166 -7.12 0.67 23.22
N ILE A 167 -8.21 1.41 23.21
CA ILE A 167 -9.27 1.31 24.22
C ILE A 167 -10.53 0.87 23.49
N SER A 168 -11.21 -0.16 23.99
CA SER A 168 -12.47 -0.63 23.43
C SER A 168 -13.50 -0.89 24.52
N ALA A 169 -14.78 -0.68 24.18
CA ALA A 169 -15.91 -1.00 24.99
C ALA A 169 -16.88 -1.88 24.19
N SER A 170 -17.35 -2.96 24.79
CA SER A 170 -18.35 -3.84 24.20
C SER A 170 -19.39 -4.24 25.23
N GLY A 171 -20.64 -4.40 24.80
CA GLY A 171 -21.70 -4.78 25.70
C GLY A 171 -23.08 -4.69 25.01
N GLY A 172 -24.12 -4.82 25.79
CA GLY A 172 -25.47 -4.66 25.30
C GLY A 172 -26.49 -5.58 25.96
N SER A 173 -27.64 -5.68 25.32
CA SER A 173 -28.74 -6.57 25.69
C SER A 173 -29.12 -7.47 24.53
N GLU A 174 -30.11 -8.32 24.71
CA GLU A 174 -30.68 -9.12 23.61
C GLU A 174 -31.20 -8.26 22.44
N LYS A 175 -31.62 -7.01 22.73
CA LYS A 175 -32.18 -6.13 21.72
C LYS A 175 -31.15 -5.24 21.04
N ILE A 176 -30.14 -4.78 21.76
CA ILE A 176 -29.11 -3.86 21.22
C ILE A 176 -27.76 -4.28 21.75
N ARG A 177 -26.81 -4.47 20.87
CA ARG A 177 -25.39 -4.76 21.18
C ARG A 177 -24.51 -3.76 20.50
N PHE A 178 -23.43 -3.38 21.15
CA PHE A 178 -22.45 -2.44 20.59
C PHE A 178 -21.02 -2.85 20.88
N PHE A 179 -20.16 -2.49 19.95
CA PHE A 179 -18.70 -2.47 20.10
C PHE A 179 -18.19 -1.12 19.65
N THR A 180 -17.35 -0.48 20.44
CA THR A 180 -16.68 0.78 20.07
C THR A 180 -15.22 0.71 20.49
N SER A 181 -14.32 1.20 19.62
CA SER A 181 -12.86 1.25 19.89
C SER A 181 -12.25 2.55 19.40
N ILE A 182 -11.21 2.98 20.12
CA ILE A 182 -10.32 4.07 19.73
C ILE A 182 -8.89 3.54 19.81
N GLY A 183 -8.15 3.62 18.70
CA GLY A 183 -6.77 3.22 18.59
C GLY A 183 -5.85 4.39 18.25
N TYR A 184 -4.64 4.39 18.79
CA TYR A 184 -3.56 5.32 18.45
C TYR A 184 -2.28 4.53 18.20
N LEU A 185 -1.64 4.78 17.06
CA LEU A 185 -0.35 4.23 16.66
C LEU A 185 0.61 5.37 16.35
N GLU A 186 1.80 5.33 16.89
CA GLU A 186 2.92 6.18 16.50
C GLU A 186 4.15 5.32 16.23
N GLU A 187 4.80 5.57 15.11
CA GLU A 187 6.05 4.92 14.69
C GLU A 187 7.07 5.99 14.30
N LYS A 188 8.26 5.90 14.89
CA LYS A 188 9.46 6.61 14.46
C LYS A 188 10.37 5.60 13.79
N GLY A 189 10.88 5.92 12.60
CA GLY A 189 11.79 5.06 11.86
C GLY A 189 13.15 4.90 12.53
N ASN A 190 13.90 3.92 12.08
CA ASN A 190 15.32 3.74 12.41
C ASN A 190 16.23 4.70 11.60
N ILE A 191 15.70 5.35 10.55
CA ILE A 191 16.30 6.54 9.92
C ILE A 191 15.54 7.76 10.44
N ASP A 192 16.27 8.79 10.86
CA ASP A 192 15.66 10.00 11.44
C ASP A 192 14.71 10.71 10.42
N LYS A 193 13.84 11.56 10.93
CA LYS A 193 12.78 12.27 10.20
C LYS A 193 11.65 11.41 9.63
N PHE A 194 11.75 10.09 9.62
CA PHE A 194 10.62 9.23 9.26
C PHE A 194 9.70 9.04 10.45
N LYS A 195 8.47 9.53 10.32
CA LYS A 195 7.45 9.45 11.37
C LYS A 195 6.08 9.15 10.79
N TYR A 196 5.36 8.25 11.43
CA TYR A 196 3.98 7.90 11.09
C TYR A 196 3.11 7.91 12.34
N ARG A 197 1.91 8.48 12.21
CA ARG A 197 0.88 8.50 13.24
C ARG A 197 -0.45 8.10 12.65
N ARG A 198 -1.20 7.26 13.36
CA ARG A 198 -2.51 6.80 12.96
C ARG A 198 -3.47 6.81 14.14
N MET A 199 -4.65 7.36 13.92
CA MET A 199 -5.79 7.23 14.83
C MET A 199 -6.88 6.43 14.15
N ASN A 200 -7.42 5.43 14.84
CA ASN A 200 -8.55 4.62 14.42
C ASN A 200 -9.74 4.87 15.36
N LEU A 201 -10.93 4.93 14.79
CA LEU A 201 -12.20 4.90 15.50
C LEU A 201 -13.10 3.87 14.82
N ARG A 202 -13.73 3.00 15.60
CA ARG A 202 -14.73 2.06 15.10
C ARG A 202 -15.92 2.00 16.06
N SER A 203 -17.12 1.93 15.49
CA SER A 203 -18.35 1.66 16.23
C SER A 203 -19.22 0.72 15.42
N ASN A 204 -19.60 -0.42 16.01
CA ASN A 204 -20.53 -1.39 15.46
C ASN A 204 -21.72 -1.52 16.40
N ILE A 205 -22.93 -1.42 15.85
CA ILE A 205 -24.19 -1.52 16.59
C ILE A 205 -25.06 -2.54 15.88
N ASP A 206 -25.53 -3.55 16.60
CA ASP A 206 -26.52 -4.52 16.13
C ASP A 206 -27.80 -4.35 16.96
N ALA A 207 -28.94 -4.16 16.30
CA ALA A 207 -30.24 -3.97 16.95
C ALA A 207 -31.28 -4.93 16.40
N GLN A 208 -32.02 -5.59 17.31
CA GLN A 208 -33.20 -6.37 16.98
C GLN A 208 -34.42 -5.44 16.99
N LEU A 209 -34.89 -5.00 15.82
CA LEU A 209 -35.99 -4.04 15.69
C LEU A 209 -37.36 -4.67 15.96
N ALA A 210 -37.54 -5.93 15.47
CA ALA A 210 -38.75 -6.71 15.65
C ALA A 210 -38.39 -8.19 15.53
N LYS A 211 -39.35 -9.09 15.78
CA LYS A 211 -39.15 -10.53 15.61
C LYS A 211 -38.74 -10.83 14.15
N GLY A 212 -37.54 -11.37 13.99
CA GLY A 212 -36.95 -11.68 12.68
C GLY A 212 -36.34 -10.47 11.96
N LEU A 213 -36.50 -9.22 12.41
CA LEU A 213 -35.96 -8.03 11.76
C LEU A 213 -34.78 -7.46 12.56
N SER A 214 -33.59 -7.50 12.00
CA SER A 214 -32.37 -7.00 12.62
C SER A 214 -31.70 -5.92 11.75
N LEU A 215 -31.13 -4.93 12.43
CA LEU A 215 -30.36 -3.83 11.86
C LEU A 215 -28.92 -3.91 12.36
N SER A 216 -27.97 -3.77 11.45
CA SER A 216 -26.55 -3.59 11.81
C SER A 216 -26.04 -2.29 11.20
N LEU A 217 -25.36 -1.49 12.02
CA LEU A 217 -24.71 -0.25 11.64
C LEU A 217 -23.22 -0.36 12.00
N GLY A 218 -22.36 -0.05 11.08
CA GLY A 218 -20.92 0.05 11.31
C GLY A 218 -20.39 1.37 10.78
N VAL A 219 -19.61 2.07 11.60
CA VAL A 219 -18.89 3.28 11.20
C VAL A 219 -17.45 3.15 11.66
N SER A 220 -16.52 3.44 10.79
CA SER A 220 -15.11 3.57 11.15
C SER A 220 -14.49 4.80 10.53
N GLY A 221 -13.59 5.41 11.28
CA GLY A 221 -12.75 6.53 10.86
C GLY A 221 -11.28 6.21 11.08
N ARG A 222 -10.43 6.67 10.16
CA ARG A 222 -8.98 6.55 10.28
C ARG A 222 -8.33 7.83 9.78
N ILE A 223 -7.42 8.38 10.57
CA ILE A 223 -6.60 9.53 10.20
C ILE A 223 -5.14 9.09 10.27
N GLU A 224 -4.42 9.30 9.18
CA GLU A 224 -3.01 8.96 9.03
C GLU A 224 -2.20 10.22 8.72
N LYS A 225 -1.07 10.38 9.42
CA LYS A 225 -0.09 11.42 9.14
C LYS A 225 1.27 10.79 8.98
N ARG A 226 1.94 11.09 7.88
CA ARG A 226 3.30 10.65 7.58
C ARG A 226 4.17 11.86 7.31
N ASP A 227 5.29 11.92 8.00
CA ASP A 227 6.38 12.85 7.77
C ASP A 227 7.60 12.06 7.31
N ALA A 228 8.26 12.49 6.26
CA ALA A 228 9.47 11.89 5.72
C ALA A 228 10.38 12.96 5.13
N PRO A 229 11.70 12.74 4.98
CA PRO A 229 12.56 13.55 4.14
C PRO A 229 12.05 13.59 2.69
N LYS A 230 12.56 14.52 1.89
CA LYS A 230 12.23 14.57 0.46
C LYS A 230 12.62 13.26 -0.24
N PHE A 231 13.79 12.73 0.07
CA PHE A 231 14.24 11.42 -0.38
C PHE A 231 13.67 10.35 0.56
N SER A 232 12.84 9.49 0.02
CA SER A 232 12.19 8.43 0.78
C SER A 232 13.09 7.21 0.93
N ALA A 233 12.61 6.20 1.65
CA ALA A 233 13.18 4.86 1.62
C ALA A 233 12.44 3.95 0.61
N ASP A 234 11.71 4.54 -0.36
CA ASP A 234 11.00 3.79 -1.39
C ASP A 234 12.01 3.08 -2.29
N PRO A 235 11.94 1.76 -2.44
CA PRO A 235 12.88 1.00 -3.25
C PRO A 235 12.82 1.35 -4.75
N ASP A 236 11.71 1.92 -5.22
CA ASP A 236 11.57 2.37 -6.61
C ASP A 236 12.18 3.77 -6.86
N ASP A 237 12.55 4.49 -5.80
CA ASP A 237 13.28 5.75 -5.91
C ASP A 237 14.80 5.47 -5.92
N TRP A 238 15.43 5.59 -7.07
CA TRP A 238 16.87 5.37 -7.27
C TRP A 238 17.77 6.25 -6.41
N MET A 239 17.23 7.32 -5.83
CA MET A 239 17.91 8.23 -4.91
C MET A 239 17.51 8.00 -3.46
N ASN A 240 16.85 6.87 -3.13
CA ASN A 240 16.46 6.59 -1.77
C ASN A 240 17.67 6.54 -0.82
N ILE A 241 17.43 6.91 0.45
CA ILE A 241 18.49 7.02 1.46
C ILE A 241 19.28 5.70 1.64
N PRO A 242 18.66 4.51 1.70
CA PRO A 242 19.39 3.24 1.75
C PRO A 242 20.38 3.04 0.59
N GLN A 243 20.00 3.37 -0.63
CA GLN A 243 20.92 3.29 -1.77
C GLN A 243 22.05 4.30 -1.69
N GLN A 244 21.77 5.51 -1.21
CA GLN A 244 22.83 6.50 -1.00
C GLN A 244 23.87 6.02 0.01
N VAL A 245 23.46 5.33 1.08
CA VAL A 245 24.39 4.69 2.04
C VAL A 245 25.28 3.66 1.35
N CYS A 246 24.69 2.85 0.44
CA CYS A 246 25.45 1.84 -0.31
C CYS A 246 26.48 2.44 -1.29
N TYR A 247 26.19 3.60 -1.84
CA TYR A 247 27.06 4.27 -2.84
C TYR A 247 28.06 5.23 -2.22
N ALA A 248 27.85 5.67 -0.99
CA ALA A 248 28.75 6.61 -0.32
C ALA A 248 30.11 5.94 -0.03
N LEU A 249 31.19 6.62 -0.43
CA LEU A 249 32.54 6.11 -0.30
C LEU A 249 33.04 6.22 1.15
N PRO A 250 33.66 5.19 1.72
CA PRO A 250 34.03 5.17 3.15
C PRO A 250 35.29 5.96 3.49
N TYR A 251 36.12 6.33 2.52
CA TYR A 251 37.42 6.98 2.75
C TYR A 251 37.37 8.50 2.83
N VAL A 252 36.18 9.07 3.02
CA VAL A 252 35.95 10.50 3.15
C VAL A 252 35.52 10.85 4.58
N GLN A 253 35.61 12.13 4.94
CA GLN A 253 34.98 12.68 6.15
C GLN A 253 33.47 12.79 5.91
N ASP A 254 32.67 12.76 6.97
CA ASP A 254 31.21 12.97 6.89
C ASP A 254 30.85 14.46 6.74
N THR A 255 31.71 15.34 7.25
CA THR A 255 31.56 16.79 7.17
C THR A 255 32.87 17.46 6.78
N TYR A 256 32.80 18.64 6.17
CA TYR A 256 33.94 19.44 5.77
C TYR A 256 33.69 20.92 6.07
N GLU A 257 34.69 21.58 6.69
CA GLU A 257 34.63 23.01 6.96
C GLU A 257 35.15 23.81 5.75
N TYR A 258 34.30 24.69 5.24
CA TYR A 258 34.65 25.59 4.15
C TYR A 258 34.23 27.04 4.46
N ASN A 259 35.16 27.98 4.47
CA ASN A 259 34.92 29.38 4.79
C ASN A 259 34.20 29.59 6.14
N GLY A 260 34.57 28.83 7.18
CA GLY A 260 33.98 28.92 8.53
C GLY A 260 32.59 28.34 8.67
N LYS A 261 32.09 27.61 7.66
CA LYS A 261 30.83 26.88 7.69
C LYS A 261 31.07 25.39 7.46
N ILE A 262 30.40 24.56 8.25
CA ILE A 262 30.44 23.10 8.12
C ILE A 262 29.37 22.67 7.11
N TYR A 263 29.76 21.83 6.17
CA TYR A 263 28.91 21.22 5.14
C TYR A 263 28.97 19.70 5.26
N ASP A 264 27.87 19.05 4.91
CA ASP A 264 27.91 17.61 4.70
C ASP A 264 28.72 17.26 3.45
N VAL A 265 29.43 16.15 3.51
CA VAL A 265 30.22 15.66 2.38
C VAL A 265 29.37 14.77 1.48
N SER A 266 29.55 14.96 0.19
CA SER A 266 28.98 14.15 -0.86
C SER A 266 30.06 13.41 -1.60
N THR A 267 29.79 12.18 -1.99
CA THR A 267 30.69 11.37 -2.80
C THR A 267 30.17 11.28 -4.24
N PRO A 268 31.03 11.43 -5.26
CA PRO A 268 30.61 11.34 -6.64
C PRO A 268 30.23 9.90 -7.00
N THR A 269 29.17 9.77 -7.78
CA THR A 269 28.75 8.52 -8.42
C THR A 269 28.70 8.69 -9.93
N SER A 270 28.48 7.62 -10.68
CA SER A 270 28.37 7.69 -12.15
C SER A 270 27.16 8.51 -12.64
N GLY A 271 26.19 8.82 -11.80
CA GLY A 271 24.97 9.56 -12.16
C GLY A 271 24.79 10.87 -11.42
N SER A 272 24.95 10.88 -10.11
CA SER A 272 24.80 12.06 -9.26
C SER A 272 25.54 11.88 -7.95
N PRO A 273 26.08 12.95 -7.34
CA PRO A 273 26.70 12.89 -6.04
C PRO A 273 25.70 12.45 -4.98
N VAL A 274 26.11 11.59 -4.05
CA VAL A 274 25.28 11.10 -2.94
C VAL A 274 25.73 11.70 -1.61
N ALA A 275 24.78 12.16 -0.82
CA ALA A 275 25.00 12.76 0.49
C ALA A 275 23.91 12.29 1.45
N PRO A 276 24.06 11.09 2.06
CA PRO A 276 22.99 10.47 2.85
C PRO A 276 22.49 11.36 4.00
N ILE A 277 23.38 12.02 4.73
CA ILE A 277 23.05 12.87 5.87
C ILE A 277 22.30 14.11 5.40
N ALA A 278 22.83 14.85 4.43
CA ALA A 278 22.18 16.00 3.86
C ALA A 278 20.81 15.66 3.21
N SER A 279 20.66 14.45 2.67
CA SER A 279 19.39 13.97 2.13
C SER A 279 18.33 13.79 3.22
N ILE A 280 18.72 13.45 4.44
CA ILE A 280 17.80 13.31 5.59
C ILE A 280 17.40 14.67 6.15
N TYR A 281 18.38 15.58 6.34
CA TYR A 281 18.17 16.79 7.13
C TYR A 281 17.91 18.03 6.29
N ASP A 282 18.49 18.13 5.10
CA ASP A 282 18.52 19.36 4.30
C ASP A 282 17.83 19.31 2.94
N SER A 283 17.36 18.13 2.48
CA SER A 283 16.70 18.00 1.17
C SER A 283 15.25 18.49 1.13
N GLY A 284 14.67 18.84 2.26
CA GLY A 284 13.26 19.21 2.39
C GLY A 284 12.43 18.11 3.03
N TYR A 285 11.16 17.99 2.66
CA TYR A 285 10.23 17.04 3.28
C TYR A 285 9.16 16.51 2.30
N ASN A 286 8.58 15.38 2.67
CA ASN A 286 7.38 14.81 2.09
C ASN A 286 6.39 14.52 3.22
N ARG A 287 5.29 15.27 3.28
CA ARG A 287 4.24 15.18 4.30
C ARG A 287 2.95 14.72 3.68
N SER A 288 2.36 13.66 4.21
CA SER A 288 1.07 13.14 3.74
C SER A 288 0.08 13.03 4.89
N ASN A 289 -1.12 13.57 4.69
CA ASN A 289 -2.25 13.43 5.59
C ASN A 289 -3.38 12.71 4.84
N GLN A 290 -3.86 11.59 5.39
CA GLN A 290 -4.96 10.83 4.81
C GLN A 290 -6.06 10.62 5.85
N SER A 291 -7.29 10.78 5.42
CA SER A 291 -8.49 10.56 6.24
C SER A 291 -9.40 9.58 5.52
N TYR A 292 -9.85 8.57 6.24
CA TYR A 292 -10.75 7.52 5.77
C TYR A 292 -12.01 7.54 6.63
N MET A 293 -13.15 7.46 5.97
CA MET A 293 -14.45 7.25 6.61
C MET A 293 -15.12 6.09 5.91
N GLN A 294 -15.54 5.10 6.67
CA GLN A 294 -16.23 3.93 6.14
C GLN A 294 -17.50 3.72 6.95
N SER A 295 -18.59 3.50 6.25
CA SER A 295 -19.87 3.20 6.88
C SER A 295 -20.52 2.02 6.17
N ASN A 296 -21.19 1.19 6.94
CA ASN A 296 -22.02 0.10 6.45
C ASN A 296 -23.33 0.04 7.23
N PHE A 297 -24.37 -0.22 6.50
CA PHE A 297 -25.73 -0.41 6.98
C PHE A 297 -26.22 -1.76 6.48
N SER A 298 -26.86 -2.54 7.31
CA SER A 298 -27.44 -3.83 6.92
C SER A 298 -28.77 -4.04 7.60
N LEU A 299 -29.80 -4.30 6.83
CA LEU A 299 -31.11 -4.72 7.29
C LEU A 299 -31.35 -6.17 6.89
N LYS A 300 -31.61 -7.03 7.86
CA LYS A 300 -31.87 -8.48 7.66
C LYS A 300 -33.25 -8.82 8.20
N TYR A 301 -34.02 -9.54 7.40
CA TYR A 301 -35.31 -10.10 7.79
C TYR A 301 -35.32 -11.61 7.65
N ASP A 302 -35.37 -12.30 8.80
CA ASP A 302 -35.56 -13.75 8.89
C ASP A 302 -37.06 -14.03 8.91
N THR A 303 -37.57 -14.65 7.84
CA THR A 303 -39.01 -14.79 7.64
C THR A 303 -39.62 -15.79 8.65
N PRO A 304 -40.69 -15.43 9.40
CA PRO A 304 -41.29 -16.33 10.38
C PRO A 304 -42.15 -17.43 9.74
N TRP A 305 -42.60 -17.23 8.51
CA TRP A 305 -43.49 -18.14 7.79
C TRP A 305 -42.74 -19.21 6.97
N LEU A 306 -41.44 -18.99 6.67
CA LEU A 306 -40.59 -19.99 6.01
C LEU A 306 -39.25 -20.10 6.74
N LYS A 307 -39.14 -21.14 7.59
CA LYS A 307 -37.92 -21.36 8.34
C LYS A 307 -36.73 -21.55 7.41
N GLY A 308 -35.67 -20.77 7.67
CA GLY A 308 -34.43 -20.80 6.88
C GLY A 308 -34.36 -19.77 5.78
N LEU A 309 -35.45 -19.05 5.44
CA LEU A 309 -35.43 -17.98 4.46
C LEU A 309 -35.10 -16.64 5.12
N SER A 310 -34.07 -15.98 4.61
CA SER A 310 -33.67 -14.63 5.03
C SER A 310 -33.53 -13.70 3.82
N LEU A 311 -33.96 -12.48 4.00
CA LEU A 311 -33.75 -11.38 3.07
C LEU A 311 -32.79 -10.38 3.72
N LYS A 312 -31.78 -9.93 2.99
CA LYS A 312 -30.82 -8.95 3.50
C LYS A 312 -30.57 -7.87 2.45
N PHE A 313 -30.67 -6.62 2.90
CA PHE A 313 -30.14 -5.46 2.16
C PHE A 313 -28.94 -4.91 2.92
N GLN A 314 -27.88 -4.59 2.20
CA GLN A 314 -26.66 -3.97 2.76
C GLN A 314 -26.23 -2.82 1.86
N GLY A 315 -25.91 -1.67 2.47
CA GLY A 315 -25.31 -0.52 1.83
C GLY A 315 -24.01 -0.13 2.52
N ALA A 316 -23.05 0.35 1.75
CA ALA A 316 -21.80 0.89 2.28
C ALA A 316 -21.42 2.17 1.55
N TYR A 317 -20.86 3.12 2.29
CA TYR A 317 -20.29 4.34 1.75
C TYR A 317 -18.91 4.54 2.36
N ASP A 318 -17.91 4.57 1.49
CA ASP A 318 -16.51 4.76 1.86
C ASP A 318 -15.99 6.05 1.23
N LEU A 319 -15.34 6.89 2.04
CA LEU A 319 -14.73 8.15 1.63
C LEU A 319 -13.26 8.17 2.05
N VAL A 320 -12.40 8.51 1.10
CA VAL A 320 -10.97 8.74 1.34
C VAL A 320 -10.64 10.15 0.89
N HIS A 321 -9.96 10.89 1.74
CA HIS A 321 -9.44 12.21 1.43
C HIS A 321 -7.95 12.25 1.78
N GLY A 322 -7.12 12.65 0.82
CA GLY A 322 -5.67 12.73 0.97
C GLY A 322 -5.16 14.12 0.63
N MET A 323 -4.16 14.58 1.37
CA MET A 323 -3.36 15.77 1.06
C MET A 323 -1.89 15.42 1.18
N THR A 324 -1.10 15.82 0.20
CA THR A 324 0.36 15.66 0.22
C THR A 324 1.00 17.00 -0.07
N LYS A 325 1.95 17.40 0.77
CA LYS A 325 2.80 18.57 0.59
C LYS A 325 4.24 18.13 0.55
N GLN A 326 4.96 18.52 -0.50
CA GLN A 326 6.34 18.13 -0.73
C GLN A 326 7.17 19.36 -1.05
N LEU A 327 8.18 19.63 -0.23
CA LEU A 327 9.18 20.65 -0.48
C LEU A 327 10.49 19.97 -0.87
N THR A 328 11.00 20.34 -2.01
CA THR A 328 12.37 20.04 -2.43
C THR A 328 13.21 21.27 -2.14
N LYS A 329 14.17 21.14 -1.24
CA LYS A 329 15.04 22.22 -0.80
C LYS A 329 16.42 22.08 -1.46
N PRO A 330 17.01 23.17 -2.00
CA PRO A 330 18.39 23.13 -2.45
C PRO A 330 19.32 22.70 -1.32
N ASN A 331 20.22 21.80 -1.62
CA ASN A 331 21.12 21.19 -0.65
C ASN A 331 22.56 21.40 -1.07
N GLU A 332 23.24 22.40 -0.46
CA GLU A 332 24.65 22.66 -0.65
C GLU A 332 25.49 21.66 0.13
N VAL A 333 26.42 21.01 -0.56
CA VAL A 333 27.34 20.01 -0.01
C VAL A 333 28.76 20.28 -0.47
N MET A 334 29.73 19.65 0.17
CA MET A 334 31.10 19.57 -0.33
C MET A 334 31.28 18.25 -1.08
N ILE A 335 31.45 18.32 -2.39
CA ILE A 335 31.65 17.15 -3.25
C ILE A 335 33.14 16.81 -3.29
N MET A 336 33.45 15.55 -3.00
CA MET A 336 34.81 15.05 -3.03
C MET A 336 35.34 14.97 -4.47
N ASP A 337 36.54 15.42 -4.70
CA ASP A 337 37.28 15.21 -5.93
C ASP A 337 37.89 13.81 -5.95
N LEU A 338 37.74 13.11 -7.09
CA LEU A 338 38.25 11.74 -7.21
C LEU A 338 39.77 11.68 -7.05
N PRO A 339 40.32 10.84 -6.15
CA PRO A 339 41.75 10.73 -5.94
C PRO A 339 42.44 10.00 -7.11
N ASN A 340 43.71 10.33 -7.29
CA ASN A 340 44.65 9.61 -8.16
C ASN A 340 45.95 9.33 -7.41
N ALA A 341 46.88 8.58 -7.98
CA ALA A 341 48.13 8.16 -7.31
C ALA A 341 49.04 9.35 -6.86
N ALA A 342 48.83 10.56 -7.39
CA ALA A 342 49.55 11.75 -6.99
C ALA A 342 48.81 12.59 -5.93
N THR A 343 47.62 12.20 -5.52
CA THR A 343 46.81 12.92 -4.52
C THR A 343 47.40 12.80 -3.12
N THR A 344 47.92 13.88 -2.58
CA THR A 344 48.44 13.91 -1.20
C THR A 344 47.40 14.38 -0.18
N THR A 345 46.54 15.29 -0.58
CA THR A 345 45.42 15.85 0.18
C THR A 345 44.13 15.61 -0.59
N LEU A 346 43.13 15.03 0.02
CA LEU A 346 41.81 14.86 -0.61
C LEU A 346 41.09 16.20 -0.59
N THR A 347 40.69 16.66 -1.78
CA THR A 347 40.06 17.97 -1.95
C THR A 347 38.58 17.86 -2.17
N TYR A 348 37.89 18.93 -1.89
CA TYR A 348 36.45 19.08 -2.04
C TYR A 348 36.10 20.39 -2.69
N HIS A 349 35.06 20.39 -3.49
CA HIS A 349 34.49 21.62 -4.03
C HIS A 349 33.03 21.76 -3.59
N LYS A 350 32.58 22.99 -3.41
CA LYS A 350 31.21 23.28 -3.04
C LYS A 350 30.30 23.19 -4.27
N ASP A 351 29.25 22.42 -4.17
CA ASP A 351 28.19 22.34 -5.19
C ASP A 351 26.87 21.94 -4.53
N TYR A 352 25.85 21.76 -5.34
CA TYR A 352 24.59 21.18 -4.90
C TYR A 352 24.66 19.67 -5.04
N SER A 353 24.08 18.96 -4.07
CA SER A 353 23.92 17.51 -4.09
C SER A 353 23.06 17.10 -5.31
N VAL A 354 22.15 16.20 -5.14
CA VAL A 354 21.28 15.67 -6.19
C VAL A 354 20.30 16.70 -6.77
N LEU A 355 19.95 17.70 -5.99
CA LEU A 355 18.96 18.70 -6.33
C LEU A 355 19.62 19.97 -6.82
N LYS A 356 18.99 20.57 -7.81
CA LYS A 356 19.38 21.89 -8.33
C LYS A 356 19.26 22.96 -7.24
N ASP A 357 19.81 24.12 -7.52
CA ASP A 357 19.87 25.29 -6.64
C ASP A 357 18.51 25.96 -6.38
N THR A 358 17.45 25.53 -7.01
CA THR A 358 16.14 26.16 -6.96
C THR A 358 15.13 25.29 -6.19
N PRO A 359 14.42 25.82 -5.18
CA PRO A 359 13.41 25.06 -4.44
C PRO A 359 12.19 24.75 -5.31
N ILE A 360 11.59 23.58 -5.06
CA ILE A 360 10.36 23.13 -5.72
C ILE A 360 9.34 22.79 -4.65
N LEU A 361 8.16 23.39 -4.75
CA LEU A 361 7.02 23.07 -3.90
C LEU A 361 5.95 22.34 -4.70
N SER A 362 5.48 21.22 -4.18
CA SER A 362 4.36 20.47 -4.77
C SER A 362 3.30 20.21 -3.71
N GLU A 363 2.07 20.53 -4.02
CA GLU A 363 0.91 20.16 -3.20
C GLU A 363 -0.11 19.44 -4.05
N SER A 364 -0.71 18.39 -3.46
CA SER A 364 -1.77 17.64 -4.11
C SER A 364 -2.86 17.28 -3.12
N ALA A 365 -4.10 17.24 -3.61
CA ALA A 365 -5.25 16.76 -2.88
C ALA A 365 -5.96 15.67 -3.69
N SER A 366 -6.40 14.63 -3.02
CA SER A 366 -7.15 13.53 -3.60
C SER A 366 -8.43 13.29 -2.82
N ARG A 367 -9.49 12.90 -3.53
CA ARG A 367 -10.75 12.46 -2.95
C ARG A 367 -11.24 11.25 -3.71
N ALA A 368 -11.52 10.16 -2.99
CA ALA A 368 -12.19 9.00 -3.55
C ALA A 368 -13.41 8.66 -2.70
N GLN A 369 -14.52 8.36 -3.35
CA GLN A 369 -15.75 7.92 -2.70
C GLN A 369 -16.25 6.67 -3.40
N GLU A 370 -16.69 5.69 -2.62
CA GLU A 370 -17.23 4.43 -3.13
C GLU A 370 -18.58 4.15 -2.47
N PHE A 371 -19.56 3.83 -3.28
CA PHE A 371 -20.87 3.41 -2.84
C PHE A 371 -21.14 1.98 -3.31
N THR A 372 -21.45 1.10 -2.35
CA THR A 372 -21.75 -0.31 -2.61
C THR A 372 -23.14 -0.64 -2.09
N THR A 373 -23.94 -1.33 -2.90
CA THR A 373 -25.21 -1.92 -2.47
C THR A 373 -25.23 -3.41 -2.74
N GLN A 374 -25.80 -4.16 -1.82
CA GLN A 374 -26.00 -5.60 -1.95
C GLN A 374 -27.41 -5.96 -1.47
N THR A 375 -28.11 -6.76 -2.26
CA THR A 375 -29.38 -7.35 -1.88
C THR A 375 -29.25 -8.86 -2.01
N SER A 376 -29.56 -9.60 -0.96
CA SER A 376 -29.44 -11.06 -0.98
C SER A 376 -30.66 -11.76 -0.43
N ILE A 377 -30.92 -12.93 -0.98
CA ILE A 377 -31.90 -13.90 -0.53
C ILE A 377 -31.12 -15.15 -0.17
N THR A 378 -31.24 -15.62 1.06
CA THR A 378 -30.61 -16.86 1.53
C THR A 378 -31.69 -17.82 2.03
N TYR A 379 -31.53 -19.09 1.67
CA TYR A 379 -32.34 -20.18 2.21
C TYR A 379 -31.44 -21.28 2.73
N ASP A 380 -31.47 -21.52 4.02
CA ASP A 380 -30.68 -22.56 4.69
C ASP A 380 -31.62 -23.46 5.53
N ASN A 381 -31.69 -24.73 5.16
CA ASN A 381 -32.55 -25.68 5.88
C ASN A 381 -31.97 -27.10 5.86
N LYS A 382 -32.38 -27.87 6.86
CA LYS A 382 -32.00 -29.30 6.99
C LYS A 382 -33.25 -30.18 7.04
N PHE A 383 -33.28 -31.15 6.13
CA PHE A 383 -34.37 -32.13 5.98
C PHE A 383 -33.80 -33.55 6.20
N GLY A 384 -33.90 -34.08 7.42
CA GLY A 384 -33.24 -35.34 7.77
C GLY A 384 -31.72 -35.23 7.59
N ASP A 385 -31.14 -36.05 6.73
CA ASP A 385 -29.71 -36.06 6.41
C ASP A 385 -29.32 -35.06 5.30
N HIS A 386 -30.29 -34.37 4.70
CA HIS A 386 -30.07 -33.42 3.63
C HIS A 386 -30.00 -31.99 4.17
N SER A 387 -28.90 -31.31 3.97
CA SER A 387 -28.75 -29.87 4.25
C SER A 387 -28.62 -29.09 2.92
N ILE A 388 -29.45 -28.07 2.73
CA ILE A 388 -29.51 -27.28 1.52
C ILE A 388 -29.32 -25.81 1.91
N GLY A 389 -28.34 -25.14 1.29
CA GLY A 389 -28.12 -23.70 1.37
C GLY A 389 -28.17 -23.07 -0.02
N VAL A 390 -28.99 -22.05 -0.20
CA VAL A 390 -29.10 -21.28 -1.44
C VAL A 390 -28.82 -19.81 -1.14
N LEU A 391 -27.99 -19.17 -1.95
CA LEU A 391 -27.75 -17.74 -1.95
C LEU A 391 -28.04 -17.17 -3.34
N LEU A 392 -28.87 -16.15 -3.40
CA LEU A 392 -28.99 -15.25 -4.54
C LEU A 392 -28.57 -13.85 -4.08
N LEU A 393 -27.65 -13.21 -4.81
CA LEU A 393 -27.10 -11.90 -4.46
C LEU A 393 -27.06 -11.01 -5.71
N ALA A 394 -27.50 -9.79 -5.58
CA ALA A 394 -27.26 -8.70 -6.53
C ALA A 394 -26.39 -7.63 -5.85
N GLU A 395 -25.33 -7.21 -6.52
CA GLU A 395 -24.38 -6.20 -6.03
C GLU A 395 -24.20 -5.10 -7.07
N THR A 396 -24.10 -3.86 -6.60
CA THR A 396 -23.59 -2.74 -7.40
C THR A 396 -22.52 -2.01 -6.64
N ARG A 397 -21.52 -1.52 -7.36
CA ARG A 397 -20.44 -0.72 -6.81
C ARG A 397 -20.11 0.42 -7.78
N GLU A 398 -20.08 1.63 -7.24
CA GLU A 398 -19.66 2.84 -7.94
C GLU A 398 -18.57 3.55 -7.15
N ARG A 399 -17.45 3.82 -7.82
CA ARG A 399 -16.34 4.59 -7.25
C ARG A 399 -16.06 5.80 -8.12
N ASN A 400 -15.96 6.96 -7.48
CA ASN A 400 -15.56 8.22 -8.08
C ASN A 400 -14.28 8.69 -7.39
N SER A 401 -13.27 9.11 -8.15
CA SER A 401 -12.06 9.71 -7.60
C SER A 401 -11.65 10.95 -8.37
N ASN A 402 -11.17 11.94 -7.64
CA ASN A 402 -10.68 13.21 -8.16
C ASN A 402 -9.33 13.49 -7.52
N ASN A 403 -8.38 13.89 -8.34
CA ASN A 403 -7.07 14.34 -7.90
C ASN A 403 -6.81 15.72 -8.49
N LEU A 404 -6.18 16.58 -7.71
CA LEU A 404 -5.69 17.88 -8.16
C LEU A 404 -4.32 18.12 -7.53
N GLY A 405 -3.47 18.85 -8.20
CA GLY A 405 -2.15 19.18 -7.69
C GLY A 405 -1.56 20.39 -8.41
N VAL A 406 -0.59 20.99 -7.76
CA VAL A 406 0.24 22.07 -8.32
C VAL A 406 1.68 21.78 -7.93
N THR A 407 2.58 21.92 -8.91
CA THR A 407 4.02 21.91 -8.68
C THR A 407 4.59 23.21 -9.21
N GLY A 408 5.32 23.92 -8.38
CA GLY A 408 5.91 25.20 -8.75
C GLY A 408 7.35 25.31 -8.31
N THR A 409 8.09 26.15 -9.05
CA THR A 409 9.52 26.35 -8.90
C THR A 409 9.77 27.76 -8.37
N GLY A 410 10.79 27.88 -7.52
CA GLY A 410 11.21 29.15 -6.92
C GLY A 410 10.37 29.53 -5.71
N LEU A 411 11.04 29.77 -4.60
CA LEU A 411 10.50 30.33 -3.36
C LEU A 411 11.53 31.36 -2.88
N ASP A 412 11.12 32.62 -2.72
CA ASP A 412 12.02 33.66 -2.19
C ASP A 412 12.40 33.38 -0.74
N PHE A 413 11.44 32.83 0.02
CA PHE A 413 11.64 32.45 1.42
C PHE A 413 11.18 31.01 1.63
N ILE A 414 12.12 30.08 1.80
CA ILE A 414 11.83 28.65 2.00
C ILE A 414 10.98 28.40 3.27
N GLN A 415 11.06 29.30 4.26
CA GLN A 415 10.26 29.23 5.48
C GLN A 415 8.77 29.53 5.24
N LEU A 416 8.44 30.21 4.14
CA LEU A 416 7.06 30.48 3.69
C LEU A 416 6.71 29.51 2.56
N ASP A 417 6.65 28.24 2.87
CA ASP A 417 6.43 27.15 1.92
C ASP A 417 4.95 27.01 1.49
N GLU A 418 4.34 28.11 1.04
CA GLU A 418 2.96 28.16 0.56
C GLU A 418 2.89 28.36 -0.96
N LEU A 419 1.86 27.81 -1.60
CA LEU A 419 1.69 27.84 -3.06
C LEU A 419 1.68 29.26 -3.63
N ASN A 420 1.17 30.23 -2.88
CA ASN A 420 1.13 31.65 -3.30
C ASN A 420 2.49 32.36 -3.21
N GLN A 421 3.51 31.68 -2.68
CA GLN A 421 4.88 32.18 -2.61
C GLN A 421 5.77 31.66 -3.75
N ILE A 422 5.19 30.83 -4.64
CA ILE A 422 5.90 30.35 -5.83
C ILE A 422 6.15 31.51 -6.77
N THR A 423 7.42 31.75 -7.09
CA THR A 423 7.84 32.85 -7.99
C THR A 423 7.71 32.47 -9.46
N GLY A 424 7.80 31.19 -9.80
CA GLY A 424 7.83 30.73 -11.18
C GLY A 424 9.16 30.94 -11.89
N PHE A 425 10.23 31.17 -11.13
CA PHE A 425 11.57 31.38 -11.68
C PHE A 425 12.60 30.50 -10.98
N THR A 426 13.59 30.03 -11.73
CA THR A 426 14.80 29.44 -11.17
C THR A 426 15.67 30.54 -10.55
N LYS A 427 16.64 30.16 -9.73
CA LYS A 427 17.62 31.07 -9.16
C LYS A 427 18.42 31.84 -10.23
N GLU A 428 18.59 31.25 -11.41
CA GLU A 428 19.23 31.85 -12.58
C GLU A 428 18.29 32.78 -13.37
N GLY A 429 17.06 32.98 -12.91
CA GLY A 429 16.06 33.83 -13.54
C GLY A 429 15.34 33.20 -14.75
N LYS A 430 15.49 31.88 -14.96
CA LYS A 430 14.76 31.20 -16.03
C LYS A 430 13.31 30.99 -15.60
N GLU A 431 12.36 31.37 -16.43
CA GLU A 431 10.94 31.21 -16.19
C GLU A 431 10.55 29.71 -16.19
N GLN A 432 9.90 29.28 -15.11
CA GLN A 432 9.30 27.94 -14.93
C GLN A 432 7.97 28.11 -14.22
N PRO A 433 6.90 28.38 -14.95
CA PRO A 433 5.59 28.62 -14.36
C PRO A 433 5.09 27.36 -13.62
N ALA A 434 4.26 27.57 -12.62
CA ALA A 434 3.65 26.50 -11.87
C ALA A 434 2.83 25.58 -12.78
N ILE A 435 2.96 24.27 -12.59
CA ILE A 435 2.31 23.25 -13.40
C ILE A 435 1.12 22.71 -12.61
N PRO A 436 -0.12 23.06 -12.99
CA PRO A 436 -1.30 22.43 -12.43
C PRO A 436 -1.50 21.03 -13.01
N SER A 437 -2.03 20.14 -12.21
CA SER A 437 -2.43 18.80 -12.61
C SER A 437 -3.82 18.47 -12.06
N GLY A 438 -4.56 17.63 -12.77
CA GLY A 438 -5.87 17.20 -12.33
C GLY A 438 -6.36 16.00 -13.10
N SER A 439 -7.07 15.12 -12.43
CA SER A 439 -7.71 13.97 -13.05
C SER A 439 -8.97 13.56 -12.30
N SER A 440 -9.91 13.01 -13.04
CA SER A 440 -11.13 12.41 -12.48
C SER A 440 -11.31 11.02 -13.08
N SER A 441 -11.70 10.07 -12.26
CA SER A 441 -12.05 8.74 -12.72
C SER A 441 -13.32 8.25 -12.05
N GLN A 442 -14.10 7.44 -12.80
CA GLN A 442 -15.29 6.78 -12.31
C GLN A 442 -15.24 5.31 -12.70
N THR A 443 -15.62 4.43 -11.79
CA THR A 443 -15.78 3.00 -12.08
C THR A 443 -17.14 2.53 -11.61
N ARG A 444 -17.79 1.67 -12.41
CA ARG A 444 -19.07 1.04 -12.09
C ARG A 444 -19.02 -0.43 -12.39
N VAL A 445 -19.44 -1.23 -11.45
CA VAL A 445 -19.54 -2.69 -11.58
C VAL A 445 -20.91 -3.13 -11.05
N ALA A 446 -21.51 -4.10 -11.72
CA ALA A 446 -22.70 -4.78 -11.22
C ALA A 446 -22.49 -6.28 -11.32
N GLY A 447 -22.99 -7.03 -10.35
CA GLY A 447 -22.84 -8.48 -10.32
C GLY A 447 -24.07 -9.18 -9.76
N PHE A 448 -24.35 -10.37 -10.32
CA PHE A 448 -25.38 -11.28 -9.83
C PHE A 448 -24.72 -12.61 -9.46
N VAL A 449 -25.04 -13.13 -8.31
CA VAL A 449 -24.48 -14.40 -7.80
C VAL A 449 -25.59 -15.34 -7.44
N GLY A 450 -25.49 -16.57 -7.92
CA GLY A 450 -26.24 -17.73 -7.42
C GLY A 450 -25.28 -18.75 -6.83
N ARG A 451 -25.55 -19.25 -5.62
CA ARG A 451 -24.77 -20.33 -5.02
C ARG A 451 -25.70 -21.35 -4.38
N LEU A 452 -25.42 -22.62 -4.63
CA LEU A 452 -26.06 -23.78 -4.03
C LEU A 452 -25.02 -24.55 -3.23
N ASN A 453 -25.28 -24.74 -1.95
CA ASN A 453 -24.56 -25.65 -1.07
C ASN A 453 -25.48 -26.84 -0.74
N TYR A 454 -25.00 -28.05 -0.96
CA TYR A 454 -25.71 -29.25 -0.57
C TYR A 454 -24.80 -30.18 0.21
N ASN A 455 -25.30 -30.69 1.31
CA ASN A 455 -24.60 -31.66 2.15
C ASN A 455 -25.53 -32.82 2.47
N TYR A 456 -25.07 -34.03 2.23
CA TYR A 456 -25.77 -35.26 2.60
C TYR A 456 -25.05 -36.00 3.71
N ALA A 457 -25.73 -36.18 4.86
CA ALA A 457 -25.30 -36.95 6.03
C ALA A 457 -23.90 -36.54 6.58
N ASP A 458 -23.45 -35.31 6.36
CA ASP A 458 -22.09 -34.85 6.65
C ASP A 458 -20.98 -35.69 5.99
N LYS A 459 -21.27 -36.36 4.89
CA LYS A 459 -20.36 -37.19 4.09
C LYS A 459 -20.04 -36.58 2.74
N TYR A 460 -21.06 -36.19 1.98
CA TYR A 460 -20.95 -35.72 0.61
C TYR A 460 -21.36 -34.27 0.54
N TYR A 461 -20.49 -33.46 -0.03
CA TYR A 461 -20.68 -32.01 -0.14
C TYR A 461 -20.60 -31.62 -1.61
N LEU A 462 -21.56 -30.83 -2.04
CA LEU A 462 -21.59 -30.16 -3.35
C LEU A 462 -21.73 -28.67 -3.12
N GLU A 463 -20.88 -27.88 -3.75
CA GLU A 463 -21.06 -26.45 -3.92
C GLU A 463 -21.06 -26.12 -5.41
N ALA A 464 -22.09 -25.45 -5.88
CA ALA A 464 -22.19 -24.91 -7.24
C ALA A 464 -22.42 -23.41 -7.16
N SER A 465 -21.67 -22.63 -7.91
CA SER A 465 -21.81 -21.18 -8.00
C SER A 465 -21.84 -20.70 -9.44
N LEU A 466 -22.61 -19.66 -9.67
CA LEU A 466 -22.66 -18.94 -10.93
C LEU A 466 -22.61 -17.45 -10.63
N ARG A 467 -21.64 -16.75 -11.17
CA ARG A 467 -21.54 -15.30 -11.07
C ARG A 467 -21.60 -14.68 -12.45
N HIS A 468 -22.35 -13.60 -12.58
CA HIS A 468 -22.52 -12.83 -13.81
C HIS A 468 -22.21 -11.36 -13.52
N ASP A 469 -21.05 -10.90 -13.99
CA ASP A 469 -20.52 -9.57 -13.70
C ASP A 469 -20.45 -8.69 -14.93
N GLY A 470 -20.79 -7.42 -14.75
CA GLY A 470 -20.68 -6.38 -15.77
C GLY A 470 -19.81 -5.22 -15.30
N SER A 471 -18.95 -4.73 -16.20
CA SER A 471 -18.15 -3.52 -15.97
C SER A 471 -18.30 -2.53 -17.10
N TYR A 472 -18.40 -1.25 -16.75
CA TYR A 472 -18.46 -0.18 -17.73
C TYR A 472 -17.13 0.05 -18.48
N LEU A 473 -16.03 -0.55 -17.99
CA LEU A 473 -14.71 -0.47 -18.63
C LEU A 473 -14.71 -0.99 -20.07
N PHE A 474 -15.65 -1.89 -20.40
CA PHE A 474 -15.76 -2.48 -21.74
C PHE A 474 -16.81 -1.79 -22.60
N GLY A 475 -16.51 -1.65 -23.90
CA GLY A 475 -17.43 -1.13 -24.89
C GLY A 475 -18.44 -2.18 -25.36
N GLY A 476 -19.66 -1.74 -25.66
CA GLY A 476 -20.71 -2.65 -26.21
C GLY A 476 -21.33 -3.58 -25.15
N MET A 477 -22.64 -3.80 -25.27
CA MET A 477 -23.39 -4.58 -24.26
C MET A 477 -22.89 -6.03 -24.12
N ASN A 478 -22.58 -6.69 -25.21
CA ASN A 478 -22.17 -8.10 -25.22
C ASN A 478 -20.76 -8.38 -24.71
N LYS A 479 -19.93 -7.34 -24.50
CA LYS A 479 -18.54 -7.45 -24.01
C LYS A 479 -18.39 -7.01 -22.56
N ARG A 480 -19.40 -6.33 -22.03
CA ARG A 480 -19.41 -5.83 -20.64
C ARG A 480 -19.60 -6.92 -19.62
N TRP A 481 -20.30 -7.99 -19.99
CA TRP A 481 -20.70 -9.03 -19.07
C TRP A 481 -19.87 -10.29 -19.25
N VAL A 482 -19.56 -10.94 -18.14
CA VAL A 482 -18.87 -12.22 -18.09
C VAL A 482 -19.59 -13.15 -17.13
N THR A 483 -19.64 -14.45 -17.47
CA THR A 483 -20.23 -15.48 -16.63
C THR A 483 -19.15 -16.41 -16.11
N LEU A 484 -19.12 -16.59 -14.79
CA LEU A 484 -18.09 -17.29 -14.04
C LEU A 484 -18.72 -18.45 -13.26
N PRO A 485 -18.76 -19.69 -13.83
CA PRO A 485 -19.20 -20.87 -13.10
C PRO A 485 -18.13 -21.39 -12.16
N GLY A 486 -18.55 -21.94 -11.04
CA GLY A 486 -17.71 -22.66 -10.09
C GLY A 486 -18.41 -23.93 -9.58
N LEU A 487 -17.66 -25.00 -9.42
CA LEU A 487 -18.13 -26.27 -8.89
C LEU A 487 -17.09 -26.83 -7.92
N SER A 488 -17.52 -27.28 -6.75
CA SER A 488 -16.69 -27.97 -5.78
C SER A 488 -17.42 -29.18 -5.20
N LEU A 489 -16.70 -30.28 -5.11
CA LEU A 489 -17.18 -31.52 -4.50
C LEU A 489 -16.26 -31.89 -3.34
N ALA A 490 -16.84 -32.46 -2.29
CA ALA A 490 -16.02 -33.03 -1.22
C ALA A 490 -16.67 -34.27 -0.64
N TRP A 491 -15.81 -35.22 -0.23
CA TRP A 491 -16.18 -36.45 0.44
C TRP A 491 -15.44 -36.58 1.76
N ARG A 492 -16.21 -36.66 2.83
CA ARG A 492 -15.68 -36.85 4.19
C ARG A 492 -15.64 -38.32 4.51
N ILE A 493 -14.52 -38.95 4.27
CA ILE A 493 -14.31 -40.40 4.32
C ILE A 493 -14.44 -40.92 5.75
N ASN A 494 -13.97 -40.18 6.74
CA ASN A 494 -14.03 -40.59 8.13
C ASN A 494 -15.45 -40.69 8.70
N ASN A 495 -16.47 -40.17 8.02
CA ASN A 495 -17.87 -40.32 8.40
C ASN A 495 -18.55 -41.56 7.76
N GLU A 496 -17.82 -42.33 6.94
CA GLU A 496 -18.35 -43.54 6.35
C GLU A 496 -18.43 -44.69 7.39
N LYS A 497 -19.48 -45.48 7.30
CA LYS A 497 -19.71 -46.59 8.24
C LYS A 497 -18.61 -47.66 8.23
N TRP A 498 -17.88 -47.81 7.12
CA TRP A 498 -16.79 -48.74 6.94
C TRP A 498 -15.43 -48.20 7.41
N PHE A 499 -15.31 -46.89 7.73
CA PHE A 499 -14.07 -46.29 8.17
C PHE A 499 -13.92 -46.43 9.70
N HIS A 500 -12.99 -47.27 10.14
CA HIS A 500 -12.84 -47.59 11.57
C HIS A 500 -11.51 -47.11 12.17
N ALA A 501 -10.72 -46.29 11.44
CA ALA A 501 -9.45 -45.77 11.93
C ALA A 501 -9.67 -44.65 12.97
N THR A 502 -9.66 -45.01 14.26
CA THR A 502 -9.95 -44.08 15.38
C THR A 502 -8.87 -43.00 15.61
N TRP A 503 -7.70 -43.18 15.01
CA TRP A 503 -6.60 -42.22 15.07
C TRP A 503 -6.70 -41.09 14.03
N VAL A 504 -7.70 -41.16 13.14
CA VAL A 504 -7.96 -40.14 12.11
C VAL A 504 -9.20 -39.33 12.46
N ASP A 505 -9.04 -38.12 12.94
CA ASP A 505 -10.14 -37.23 13.30
C ASP A 505 -10.89 -36.66 12.08
N ASN A 506 -10.16 -36.35 11.00
CA ASN A 506 -10.78 -35.77 9.82
C ASN A 506 -10.02 -36.16 8.54
N LEU A 507 -10.68 -36.95 7.69
CA LEU A 507 -10.21 -37.30 6.35
C LEU A 507 -11.23 -36.84 5.31
N LYS A 508 -10.89 -35.78 4.57
CA LYS A 508 -11.79 -35.16 3.58
C LYS A 508 -11.07 -34.99 2.25
N LEU A 509 -11.56 -35.63 1.20
CA LEU A 509 -11.14 -35.44 -0.18
C LEU A 509 -11.94 -34.28 -0.78
N ARG A 510 -11.29 -33.37 -1.53
CA ARG A 510 -11.92 -32.25 -2.22
C ARG A 510 -11.43 -32.15 -3.64
N ALA A 511 -12.35 -31.79 -4.54
CA ALA A 511 -12.05 -31.42 -5.91
C ALA A 511 -12.89 -30.18 -6.29
N GLY A 512 -12.30 -29.27 -7.02
CA GLY A 512 -13.01 -28.06 -7.44
C GLY A 512 -12.47 -27.52 -8.76
N ILE A 513 -13.36 -26.91 -9.52
CA ILE A 513 -13.06 -26.21 -10.77
C ILE A 513 -13.86 -24.92 -10.81
N GLY A 514 -13.29 -23.86 -11.35
CA GLY A 514 -13.98 -22.57 -11.44
C GLY A 514 -13.29 -21.62 -12.38
N LYS A 515 -14.10 -20.79 -13.03
CA LYS A 515 -13.61 -19.68 -13.84
C LYS A 515 -13.44 -18.41 -13.02
N THR A 516 -12.34 -17.72 -13.27
CA THR A 516 -12.11 -16.34 -12.80
C THR A 516 -11.94 -15.41 -14.00
N ALA A 517 -12.15 -14.13 -13.79
CA ALA A 517 -11.95 -13.12 -14.83
C ALA A 517 -11.33 -11.86 -14.23
N THR A 518 -10.49 -11.21 -15.03
CA THR A 518 -9.92 -9.90 -14.74
C THR A 518 -10.20 -8.92 -15.86
N SER A 519 -10.42 -7.66 -15.50
CA SER A 519 -10.55 -6.60 -16.47
C SER A 519 -9.21 -6.22 -17.10
N GLY A 520 -8.16 -6.08 -16.32
CA GLY A 520 -6.79 -5.80 -16.76
C GLY A 520 -6.61 -4.57 -17.65
N ILE A 521 -7.65 -3.74 -17.82
CA ILE A 521 -7.67 -2.61 -18.74
C ILE A 521 -7.98 -1.29 -18.03
N GLN A 522 -7.51 -0.20 -18.62
CA GLN A 522 -7.86 1.15 -18.19
C GLN A 522 -9.21 1.59 -18.79
N PRO A 523 -9.91 2.56 -18.18
CA PRO A 523 -11.12 3.14 -18.73
C PRO A 523 -10.94 3.62 -20.18
N PHE A 524 -11.95 3.34 -21.01
CA PHE A 524 -12.03 3.80 -22.41
C PHE A 524 -10.98 3.28 -23.38
N GLN A 525 -10.16 2.29 -23.05
CA GLN A 525 -9.20 1.68 -23.98
C GLN A 525 -9.86 1.01 -25.21
N TRP A 526 -11.16 0.83 -25.20
CA TRP A 526 -11.93 0.39 -26.36
C TRP A 526 -12.25 1.52 -27.34
N ARG A 527 -11.98 2.80 -27.00
CA ARG A 527 -12.09 3.99 -27.84
C ARG A 527 -10.73 4.58 -28.14
N ASN A 528 -10.63 5.33 -29.23
CA ASN A 528 -9.48 6.21 -29.45
C ASN A 528 -9.48 7.28 -28.35
N THR A 529 -8.41 7.38 -27.62
CA THR A 529 -8.20 8.45 -26.65
C THR A 529 -7.27 9.51 -27.22
N MET A 530 -7.52 10.77 -26.88
CA MET A 530 -6.73 11.92 -27.31
C MET A 530 -5.90 12.43 -26.14
N SER A 531 -4.67 12.80 -26.41
CA SER A 531 -3.80 13.51 -25.47
C SER A 531 -3.50 14.90 -25.97
N THR A 532 -3.24 15.80 -25.06
CA THR A 532 -2.77 17.16 -25.32
C THR A 532 -1.31 17.30 -24.92
N SER A 533 -0.53 17.97 -25.75
CA SER A 533 0.85 18.36 -25.43
C SER A 533 0.97 19.87 -25.56
N PRO A 534 1.11 20.59 -24.44
CA PRO A 534 1.28 22.03 -24.48
C PRO A 534 2.58 22.40 -25.22
N ASN A 535 2.54 23.47 -25.98
CA ASN A 535 3.71 24.06 -26.66
C ASN A 535 4.52 23.09 -27.54
N SER A 536 3.87 22.05 -28.10
CA SER A 536 4.55 21.00 -28.86
C SER A 536 4.55 21.20 -30.37
N VAL A 537 3.77 22.13 -30.86
CA VAL A 537 3.66 22.45 -32.29
C VAL A 537 3.84 23.96 -32.49
N VAL A 538 4.66 24.36 -33.45
CA VAL A 538 4.82 25.77 -33.81
C VAL A 538 4.05 26.09 -35.07
N ILE A 539 3.07 26.99 -34.98
CA ILE A 539 2.25 27.44 -36.12
C ILE A 539 2.34 28.94 -36.17
N GLY A 540 2.78 29.47 -37.33
CA GLY A 540 2.93 30.92 -37.51
C GLY A 540 3.93 31.59 -36.57
N GLY A 541 4.97 30.85 -36.11
CA GLY A 541 5.98 31.34 -35.14
C GLY A 541 5.54 31.29 -33.67
N ALA A 542 4.30 30.88 -33.36
CA ALA A 542 3.79 30.75 -32.01
C ALA A 542 3.65 29.27 -31.62
N SER A 543 4.08 28.94 -30.39
CA SER A 543 3.88 27.60 -29.81
C SER A 543 2.41 27.37 -29.52
N GLN A 544 1.89 26.24 -30.01
CA GLN A 544 0.49 25.82 -29.83
C GLN A 544 0.41 24.47 -29.15
N THR A 545 -0.72 24.21 -28.49
CA THR A 545 -1.03 22.90 -27.91
C THR A 545 -1.44 21.94 -29.01
N ALA A 546 -0.73 20.83 -29.15
CA ALA A 546 -1.15 19.74 -30.03
C ALA A 546 -2.18 18.85 -29.33
N ILE A 547 -3.17 18.40 -30.12
CA ILE A 547 -4.10 17.33 -29.74
C ILE A 547 -3.86 16.16 -30.70
N TYR A 548 -3.53 15.00 -30.16
CA TYR A 548 -3.20 13.83 -30.98
C TYR A 548 -3.77 12.55 -30.36
N PRO A 549 -4.03 11.49 -31.17
CA PRO A 549 -4.44 10.19 -30.65
C PRO A 549 -3.33 9.61 -29.77
N SER A 550 -3.62 9.34 -28.51
CA SER A 550 -2.65 8.75 -27.58
C SER A 550 -2.69 7.22 -27.60
N VAL A 551 -3.89 6.66 -27.72
CA VAL A 551 -4.10 5.22 -27.80
C VAL A 551 -5.16 4.94 -28.86
N LEU A 552 -4.85 4.02 -29.77
CA LEU A 552 -5.84 3.51 -30.72
C LEU A 552 -6.75 2.52 -29.97
N GLY A 553 -8.04 2.82 -29.97
CA GLY A 553 -9.03 2.01 -29.26
C GLY A 553 -9.20 0.64 -29.91
N ASN A 554 -9.30 -0.39 -29.05
CA ASN A 554 -9.67 -1.73 -29.50
C ASN A 554 -11.12 -2.04 -29.13
N PRO A 555 -12.08 -1.96 -30.05
CA PRO A 555 -13.49 -2.24 -29.77
C PRO A 555 -13.73 -3.71 -29.39
N ASN A 556 -12.75 -4.60 -29.60
CA ASN A 556 -12.84 -6.02 -29.28
C ASN A 556 -12.32 -6.39 -27.88
N LEU A 557 -11.91 -5.42 -27.06
CA LEU A 557 -11.53 -5.67 -25.67
C LEU A 557 -12.68 -6.32 -24.90
N THR A 558 -12.35 -7.40 -24.21
CA THR A 558 -13.25 -8.15 -23.34
C THR A 558 -12.45 -8.70 -22.15
N TRP A 559 -13.11 -9.37 -21.24
CA TRP A 559 -12.56 -9.99 -20.06
C TRP A 559 -11.46 -11.01 -20.37
N ALA A 560 -10.33 -10.91 -19.68
CA ALA A 560 -9.38 -12.00 -19.61
C ALA A 560 -9.91 -13.05 -18.63
N GLN A 561 -10.01 -14.31 -19.06
CA GLN A 561 -10.59 -15.41 -18.30
C GLN A 561 -9.53 -16.48 -18.03
N CYS A 562 -9.55 -17.04 -16.82
CA CYS A 562 -8.72 -18.17 -16.40
C CYS A 562 -9.62 -19.27 -15.82
N LEU A 563 -9.26 -20.53 -16.08
CA LEU A 563 -9.93 -21.73 -15.55
C LEU A 563 -9.12 -22.31 -14.40
#